data_43cf23cbe87dfc71582ee85d03f4da04
#
_entry.id   43cf23cbe87dfc71582ee85d03f4da04
#
_cell.length_a   1.000
_cell.length_b   1.000
_cell.length_c   1.000
_cell.angle_alpha   90.00
_cell.angle_beta   90.00
_cell.angle_gamma   90.00
#
_symmetry.space_group_name_H-M   'P 1'
#
loop_
_entity.id
_entity.type
_entity.pdbx_description
1 polymer ?
#
loop_
_entity_poly.entity_id
_entity_poly.type
_entity_poly.pdbx_seq_one_letter_code
_entity_poly.pdbx_strand_id
1 'polypeptide(L)'
;RVERSLRAMRRVDVALLVLDAPCWEDMDADTAARLAAAGIPFAVVVNSRGAADTCDAAWRPDGLAATVPVLWASAREGWGLEGIRAALARLAPAGALKQPPLVHDLLPEHGTLLLVVPLDSGAPQGRLILPQVQTIRDSLDGRCL
;
A
#
# COMPACT_ATOMS: atom_id res chain seq x y z
N ARG A 1 -16.73 13.07 4.03
CA ARG A 1 -15.81 11.92 4.15
C ARG A 1 -15.87 11.02 2.91
N VAL A 2 -17.06 10.66 2.43
CA VAL A 2 -17.27 9.77 1.26
C VAL A 2 -16.54 10.27 0.00
N GLU A 3 -16.62 11.57 -0.32
CA GLU A 3 -15.95 12.14 -1.51
C GLU A 3 -14.41 11.99 -1.48
N ARG A 4 -13.79 12.07 -0.29
CA ARG A 4 -12.35 11.87 -0.15
C ARG A 4 -11.96 10.42 -0.43
N SER A 5 -12.74 9.47 0.07
CA SER A 5 -12.54 8.04 -0.18
C SER A 5 -12.70 7.71 -1.67
N LEU A 6 -13.69 8.26 -2.34
CA LEU A 6 -13.92 8.07 -3.78
C LEU A 6 -12.79 8.66 -4.65
N ARG A 7 -12.22 9.80 -4.25
CA ARG A 7 -11.04 10.36 -4.92
C ARG A 7 -9.78 9.53 -4.69
N ALA A 8 -9.63 8.97 -3.48
CA ALA A 8 -8.51 8.09 -3.18
C ALA A 8 -8.56 6.80 -4.00
N MET A 9 -9.73 6.20 -4.19
CA MET A 9 -9.91 4.98 -4.99
C MET A 9 -9.35 5.08 -6.42
N ARG A 10 -9.32 6.26 -7.02
CA ARG A 10 -8.79 6.46 -8.38
C ARG A 10 -7.25 6.45 -8.46
N ARG A 11 -6.56 6.37 -7.34
CA ARG A 11 -5.10 6.56 -7.23
C ARG A 11 -4.41 5.44 -6.45
N VAL A 12 -5.12 4.36 -6.17
CA VAL A 12 -4.60 3.25 -5.38
C VAL A 12 -4.61 1.96 -6.19
N ASP A 13 -3.58 1.16 -6.03
CA ASP A 13 -3.40 -0.12 -6.69
C ASP A 13 -4.00 -1.27 -5.88
N VAL A 14 -4.20 -1.08 -4.58
CA VAL A 14 -4.79 -2.05 -3.66
C VAL A 14 -5.45 -1.32 -2.49
N ALA A 15 -6.52 -1.87 -1.93
CA ALA A 15 -7.23 -1.29 -0.81
C ALA A 15 -7.38 -2.24 0.37
N LEU A 16 -7.47 -1.66 1.58
CA LEU A 16 -7.91 -2.36 2.78
C LEU A 16 -9.20 -1.72 3.27
N LEU A 17 -10.25 -2.52 3.39
CA LEU A 17 -11.49 -2.13 4.04
C LEU A 17 -11.42 -2.57 5.51
N VAL A 18 -11.27 -1.61 6.42
CA VAL A 18 -11.05 -1.88 7.84
C VAL A 18 -12.35 -1.70 8.60
N LEU A 19 -12.78 -2.76 9.28
CA LEU A 19 -13.93 -2.79 10.17
C LEU A 19 -13.46 -2.72 11.62
N ASP A 20 -14.12 -1.93 12.46
CA ASP A 20 -13.79 -1.80 13.91
C ASP A 20 -14.34 -2.97 14.75
N ALA A 21 -15.18 -3.82 14.17
CA ALA A 21 -15.75 -5.03 14.75
C ALA A 21 -16.21 -5.97 13.62
N PRO A 22 -16.56 -7.23 13.90
CA PRO A 22 -17.16 -8.12 12.92
C PRO A 22 -18.63 -7.71 12.63
N CYS A 23 -18.79 -6.50 12.15
CA CYS A 23 -20.05 -5.90 11.76
C CYS A 23 -19.93 -5.44 10.32
N TRP A 24 -20.90 -5.84 9.50
CA TRP A 24 -20.94 -5.52 8.08
C TRP A 24 -22.21 -4.74 7.79
N GLU A 25 -22.08 -3.50 7.39
CA GLU A 25 -23.18 -2.59 7.13
C GLU A 25 -23.34 -2.33 5.62
N ASP A 26 -24.49 -1.79 5.23
CA ASP A 26 -24.78 -1.44 3.83
C ASP A 26 -23.71 -0.53 3.21
N MET A 27 -23.10 0.35 4.02
CA MET A 27 -22.04 1.25 3.57
C MET A 27 -20.75 0.49 3.24
N ASP A 28 -20.44 -0.57 3.99
CA ASP A 28 -19.27 -1.42 3.74
C ASP A 28 -19.48 -2.24 2.47
N ALA A 29 -20.69 -2.78 2.31
CA ALA A 29 -21.10 -3.51 1.12
C ALA A 29 -21.04 -2.62 -0.14
N ASP A 30 -21.54 -1.37 -0.08
CA ASP A 30 -21.45 -0.40 -1.18
C ASP A 30 -19.97 -0.06 -1.50
N THR A 31 -19.15 0.12 -0.48
CA THR A 31 -17.71 0.40 -0.65
C THR A 31 -16.99 -0.77 -1.31
N ALA A 32 -17.26 -2.01 -0.86
CA ALA A 32 -16.69 -3.21 -1.46
C ALA A 32 -17.13 -3.40 -2.92
N ALA A 33 -18.41 -3.15 -3.22
CA ALA A 33 -18.95 -3.20 -4.58
C ALA A 33 -18.28 -2.18 -5.50
N ARG A 34 -18.03 -0.96 -5.01
CA ARG A 34 -17.33 0.09 -5.77
C ARG A 34 -15.87 -0.28 -6.04
N LEU A 35 -15.15 -0.84 -5.06
CA LEU A 35 -13.78 -1.33 -5.25
C LEU A 35 -13.75 -2.42 -6.32
N ALA A 36 -14.66 -3.39 -6.23
CA ALA A 36 -14.79 -4.46 -7.21
C ALA A 36 -15.11 -3.93 -8.63
N ALA A 37 -16.07 -3.00 -8.74
CA ALA A 37 -16.45 -2.38 -10.01
C ALA A 37 -15.30 -1.56 -10.63
N ALA A 38 -14.44 -0.96 -9.80
CA ALA A 38 -13.26 -0.24 -10.24
C ALA A 38 -12.07 -1.16 -10.58
N GLY A 39 -12.20 -2.49 -10.38
CA GLY A 39 -11.12 -3.45 -10.59
C GLY A 39 -9.97 -3.32 -9.58
N ILE A 40 -10.20 -2.68 -8.43
CA ILE A 40 -9.20 -2.49 -7.40
C ILE A 40 -9.21 -3.72 -6.49
N PRO A 41 -8.12 -4.49 -6.43
CA PRO A 41 -8.01 -5.60 -5.50
C PRO A 41 -8.03 -5.08 -4.06
N PHE A 42 -8.75 -5.80 -3.18
CA PHE A 42 -8.88 -5.38 -1.79
C PHE A 42 -8.98 -6.57 -0.85
N ALA A 43 -8.71 -6.32 0.43
CA ALA A 43 -8.98 -7.23 1.53
C ALA A 43 -9.83 -6.53 2.59
N VAL A 44 -10.62 -7.31 3.32
CA VAL A 44 -11.34 -6.87 4.51
C VAL A 44 -10.49 -7.20 5.74
N VAL A 45 -10.31 -6.23 6.62
CA VAL A 45 -9.59 -6.39 7.88
C VAL A 45 -10.54 -6.08 9.02
N VAL A 46 -10.78 -7.07 9.88
CA VAL A 46 -11.51 -6.87 11.13
C VAL A 46 -10.53 -6.51 12.22
N ASN A 47 -10.59 -5.26 12.67
CA ASN A 47 -9.73 -4.76 13.74
C ASN A 47 -10.33 -5.13 15.11
N SER A 48 -9.80 -6.17 15.73
CA SER A 48 -10.24 -6.62 17.04
C SER A 48 -9.62 -5.78 18.16
N ARG A 49 -10.40 -5.55 19.20
CA ARG A 49 -9.92 -4.93 20.45
C ARG A 49 -9.47 -5.95 21.48
N GLY A 50 -9.71 -7.24 21.21
CA GLY A 50 -9.38 -8.37 22.09
C GLY A 50 -8.17 -9.16 21.64
N ALA A 51 -7.91 -10.23 22.38
CA ALA A 51 -6.86 -11.18 22.06
C ALA A 51 -7.20 -11.99 20.80
N ALA A 52 -6.18 -12.58 20.17
CA ALA A 52 -6.34 -13.30 18.90
C ALA A 52 -7.24 -14.55 19.00
N ASP A 53 -7.28 -15.19 20.15
CA ASP A 53 -8.07 -16.38 20.45
C ASP A 53 -9.58 -16.09 20.60
N THR A 54 -9.98 -14.83 20.71
CA THR A 54 -11.37 -14.40 20.79
C THR A 54 -11.99 -14.13 19.42
N CYS A 55 -11.25 -14.32 18.33
CA CYS A 55 -11.69 -14.01 16.98
C CYS A 55 -12.32 -15.23 16.32
N ASP A 56 -13.48 -15.03 15.70
CA ASP A 56 -14.10 -16.04 14.85
C ASP A 56 -13.46 -16.01 13.45
N ALA A 57 -12.47 -16.84 13.24
CA ALA A 57 -11.77 -16.94 11.97
C ALA A 57 -12.67 -17.40 10.80
N ALA A 58 -13.83 -18.00 11.10
CA ALA A 58 -14.81 -18.41 10.10
C ALA A 58 -15.76 -17.27 9.70
N TRP A 59 -15.81 -16.19 10.50
CA TRP A 59 -16.68 -15.07 10.21
C TRP A 59 -16.34 -14.41 8.87
N ARG A 60 -17.38 -14.17 8.11
CA ARG A 60 -17.27 -13.55 6.80
C ARG A 60 -18.52 -12.71 6.51
N PRO A 61 -18.38 -11.52 5.90
CA PRO A 61 -19.52 -10.71 5.51
C PRO A 61 -20.43 -11.41 4.50
N ASP A 62 -21.73 -11.29 4.68
CA ASP A 62 -22.71 -11.77 3.71
C ASP A 62 -22.56 -11.01 2.39
N GLY A 63 -22.63 -11.73 1.27
CA GLY A 63 -22.51 -11.14 -0.07
C GLY A 63 -21.08 -10.79 -0.49
N LEU A 64 -20.08 -10.92 0.37
CA LEU A 64 -18.69 -10.69 -0.01
C LEU A 64 -18.16 -11.86 -0.85
N ALA A 65 -17.59 -11.55 -2.03
CA ALA A 65 -17.04 -12.56 -2.92
C ALA A 65 -16.00 -13.45 -2.22
N ALA A 66 -16.07 -14.77 -2.43
CA ALA A 66 -15.19 -15.76 -1.77
C ALA A 66 -13.70 -15.51 -2.04
N THR A 67 -13.37 -14.84 -3.12
CA THR A 67 -11.99 -14.48 -3.50
C THR A 67 -11.39 -13.34 -2.70
N VAL A 68 -12.22 -12.53 -2.02
CA VAL A 68 -11.73 -11.41 -1.21
C VAL A 68 -11.24 -11.93 0.14
N PRO A 69 -9.99 -11.71 0.53
CA PRO A 69 -9.48 -12.10 1.83
C PRO A 69 -10.18 -11.37 2.98
N VAL A 70 -10.52 -12.09 4.03
CA VAL A 70 -10.96 -11.52 5.31
C VAL A 70 -9.91 -11.87 6.35
N LEU A 71 -9.37 -10.86 7.01
CA LEU A 71 -8.24 -10.97 7.92
C LEU A 71 -8.63 -10.37 9.27
N TRP A 72 -8.14 -10.99 10.33
CA TRP A 72 -8.27 -10.48 11.69
C TRP A 72 -6.94 -9.91 12.15
N ALA A 73 -6.99 -8.76 12.78
CA ALA A 73 -5.80 -8.12 13.33
C ALA A 73 -6.18 -7.22 14.52
N SER A 74 -5.20 -6.85 15.30
CA SER A 74 -5.34 -5.81 16.33
C SER A 74 -4.25 -4.77 16.15
N ALA A 75 -4.63 -3.57 15.78
CA ALA A 75 -3.71 -2.44 15.70
C ALA A 75 -3.15 -2.06 17.07
N ARG A 76 -3.94 -2.31 18.15
CA ARG A 76 -3.54 -2.00 19.51
C ARG A 76 -2.54 -3.02 20.06
N GLU A 77 -2.83 -4.30 19.88
CA GLU A 77 -2.01 -5.40 20.42
C GLU A 77 -0.90 -5.85 19.47
N GLY A 78 -0.94 -5.39 18.22
CA GLY A 78 0.09 -5.64 17.22
C GLY A 78 0.05 -7.03 16.55
N TRP A 79 -0.95 -7.86 16.81
CA TRP A 79 -1.06 -9.16 16.16
C TRP A 79 -1.82 -9.08 14.82
N GLY A 80 -1.64 -10.07 13.95
CA GLY A 80 -2.30 -10.17 12.63
C GLY A 80 -1.67 -9.32 11.53
N LEU A 81 -0.71 -8.44 11.84
CA LEU A 81 -0.11 -7.51 10.88
C LEU A 81 0.66 -8.22 9.77
N GLU A 82 1.32 -9.34 10.06
CA GLU A 82 2.03 -10.13 9.04
C GLU A 82 1.07 -10.75 8.03
N GLY A 83 -0.12 -11.17 8.47
CA GLY A 83 -1.19 -11.64 7.59
C GLY A 83 -1.66 -10.54 6.63
N ILE A 84 -1.79 -9.31 7.11
CA ILE A 84 -2.14 -8.15 6.29
C ILE A 84 -1.04 -7.87 5.26
N ARG A 85 0.24 -7.86 5.67
CA ARG A 85 1.37 -7.65 4.75
C ARG A 85 1.42 -8.70 3.65
N ALA A 86 1.25 -9.98 4.03
CA ALA A 86 1.22 -11.08 3.07
C ALA A 86 0.04 -10.98 2.10
N ALA A 87 -1.13 -10.55 2.57
CA ALA A 87 -2.30 -10.34 1.72
C ALA A 87 -2.09 -9.17 0.75
N LEU A 88 -1.55 -8.04 1.22
CA LEU A 88 -1.22 -6.89 0.37
C LEU A 88 -0.21 -7.27 -0.72
N ALA A 89 0.84 -8.02 -0.37
CA ALA A 89 1.85 -8.47 -1.34
C ALA A 89 1.25 -9.38 -2.43
N ARG A 90 0.22 -10.18 -2.10
CA ARG A 90 -0.48 -11.03 -3.08
C ARG A 90 -1.51 -10.28 -3.92
N LEU A 91 -2.13 -9.26 -3.34
CA LEU A 91 -3.14 -8.43 -4.02
C LEU A 91 -2.52 -7.37 -4.90
N ALA A 92 -1.30 -6.92 -4.57
CA ALA A 92 -0.60 -5.90 -5.33
C ALA A 92 -0.40 -6.35 -6.80
N PRO A 93 -0.74 -5.52 -7.79
CA PRO A 93 -0.47 -5.81 -9.18
C PRO A 93 1.01 -6.09 -9.42
N ALA A 94 1.30 -6.97 -10.39
CA ALA A 94 2.67 -7.25 -10.78
C ALA A 94 3.36 -5.94 -11.22
N GLY A 95 4.36 -5.52 -10.48
CA GLY A 95 5.07 -4.25 -10.71
C GLY A 95 4.71 -3.12 -9.76
N ALA A 96 3.61 -3.18 -9.00
CA ALA A 96 3.25 -2.14 -8.03
C ALA A 96 4.30 -1.96 -6.91
N LEU A 97 5.05 -3.01 -6.62
CA LEU A 97 6.17 -2.97 -5.65
C LEU A 97 7.51 -2.59 -6.30
N LYS A 98 7.58 -2.55 -7.63
CA LYS A 98 8.76 -2.05 -8.33
C LYS A 98 8.58 -0.56 -8.55
N GLN A 99 9.37 0.23 -7.88
CA GLN A 99 9.48 1.65 -8.25
C GLN A 99 9.98 1.70 -9.70
N PRO A 100 9.32 2.48 -10.59
CA PRO A 100 9.87 2.68 -11.92
C PRO A 100 11.26 3.30 -11.79
N PRO A 101 12.19 2.95 -12.67
CA PRO A 101 13.50 3.57 -12.67
C PRO A 101 13.36 5.08 -12.81
N LEU A 102 14.20 5.83 -12.13
CA LEU A 102 14.23 7.29 -12.23
C LEU A 102 15.20 7.74 -13.32
N VAL A 103 16.38 7.13 -13.37
CA VAL A 103 17.47 7.53 -14.27
C VAL A 103 18.31 6.36 -14.78
N HIS A 104 18.35 5.23 -14.05
CA HIS A 104 19.28 4.15 -14.41
C HIS A 104 18.94 3.46 -15.73
N ASP A 105 17.70 3.49 -16.18
CA ASP A 105 17.25 2.98 -17.49
C ASP A 105 17.67 3.87 -18.67
N LEU A 106 18.10 5.11 -18.37
CA LEU A 106 18.59 6.06 -19.38
C LEU A 106 20.08 5.91 -19.65
N LEU A 107 20.79 5.11 -18.86
CA LEU A 107 22.25 4.98 -18.90
C LEU A 107 22.65 3.51 -19.13
N PRO A 108 23.75 3.26 -19.85
CA PRO A 108 24.34 1.93 -19.88
C PRO A 108 24.90 1.53 -18.51
N GLU A 109 25.05 0.24 -18.25
CA GLU A 109 25.81 -0.24 -17.08
C GLU A 109 27.19 0.42 -17.04
N HIS A 110 27.61 0.88 -15.86
CA HIS A 110 28.82 1.66 -15.64
C HIS A 110 28.85 3.03 -16.30
N GLY A 111 27.69 3.53 -16.76
CA GLY A 111 27.56 4.91 -17.24
C GLY A 111 27.77 5.90 -16.10
N THR A 112 28.28 7.08 -16.41
CA THR A 112 28.48 8.15 -15.42
C THR A 112 27.27 9.08 -15.39
N LEU A 113 26.74 9.30 -14.19
CA LEU A 113 25.64 10.24 -13.93
C LEU A 113 26.17 11.45 -13.18
N LEU A 114 26.02 12.64 -13.78
CA LEU A 114 26.28 13.91 -13.09
C LEU A 114 24.97 14.50 -12.56
N LEU A 115 24.82 14.52 -11.24
CA LEU A 115 23.71 15.16 -10.56
C LEU A 115 24.03 16.64 -10.28
N VAL A 116 23.32 17.55 -10.94
CA VAL A 116 23.39 18.99 -10.65
C VAL A 116 22.24 19.36 -9.72
N VAL A 117 22.59 19.66 -8.48
CA VAL A 117 21.62 19.97 -7.42
C VAL A 117 21.69 21.45 -7.10
N PRO A 118 20.61 22.22 -7.27
CA PRO A 118 20.60 23.62 -6.83
C PRO A 118 20.69 23.69 -5.31
N LEU A 119 21.48 24.64 -4.81
CA LEU A 119 21.50 24.97 -3.38
C LEU A 119 20.22 25.77 -3.09
N ASP A 120 19.25 25.09 -2.50
CA ASP A 120 18.02 25.75 -2.04
C ASP A 120 18.24 26.28 -0.62
N SER A 121 17.90 27.54 -0.39
CA SER A 121 17.95 28.18 0.93
C SER A 121 17.00 27.53 1.96
N GLY A 122 16.02 26.74 1.50
CA GLY A 122 15.12 25.96 2.35
C GLY A 122 15.63 24.58 2.72
N ALA A 123 16.71 24.09 2.10
CA ALA A 123 17.29 22.79 2.43
C ALA A 123 18.27 22.90 3.59
N PRO A 124 18.24 21.99 4.58
CA PRO A 124 19.22 21.97 5.66
C PRO A 124 20.64 21.81 5.09
N GLN A 125 21.56 22.66 5.50
CA GLN A 125 22.95 22.60 5.04
C GLN A 125 23.55 21.20 5.22
N GLY A 126 24.09 20.65 4.14
CA GLY A 126 24.75 19.34 4.14
C GLY A 126 23.83 18.12 4.14
N ARG A 127 22.52 18.30 3.92
CA ARG A 127 21.58 17.17 3.81
C ARG A 127 20.99 17.09 2.41
N LEU A 128 21.01 15.88 1.85
CA LEU A 128 20.29 15.57 0.63
C LEU A 128 18.79 15.51 0.92
N ILE A 129 17.98 16.10 0.05
CA ILE A 129 16.52 15.93 0.11
C ILE A 129 16.11 14.59 -0.51
N LEU A 130 14.92 14.13 -0.18
CA LEU A 130 14.43 12.79 -0.57
C LEU A 130 14.57 12.49 -2.08
N PRO A 131 14.19 13.38 -3.02
CA PRO A 131 14.37 13.12 -4.46
C PRO A 131 15.83 12.87 -4.85
N GLN A 132 16.77 13.60 -4.26
CA GLN A 132 18.19 13.43 -4.53
C GLN A 132 18.70 12.06 -4.06
N VAL A 133 18.29 11.66 -2.84
CA VAL A 133 18.63 10.34 -2.29
C VAL A 133 18.03 9.22 -3.14
N GLN A 134 16.80 9.39 -3.62
CA GLN A 134 16.16 8.40 -4.48
C GLN A 134 16.87 8.27 -5.83
N THR A 135 17.26 9.37 -6.46
CA THR A 135 17.99 9.36 -7.72
C THR A 135 19.39 8.72 -7.57
N ILE A 136 20.11 9.01 -6.48
CA ILE A 136 21.38 8.37 -6.19
C ILE A 136 21.21 6.86 -5.99
N ARG A 137 20.22 6.44 -5.23
CA ARG A 137 19.93 5.01 -5.04
C ARG A 137 19.59 4.31 -6.35
N ASP A 138 18.70 4.89 -7.12
CA ASP A 138 18.30 4.35 -8.42
C ASP A 138 19.51 4.17 -9.35
N SER A 139 20.41 5.14 -9.42
CA SER A 139 21.64 5.02 -10.23
C SER A 139 22.59 3.95 -9.71
N LEU A 140 22.74 3.80 -8.40
CA LEU A 140 23.58 2.75 -7.81
C LEU A 140 22.97 1.36 -8.02
N ASP A 141 21.65 1.22 -7.91
CA ASP A 141 20.92 -0.02 -8.18
C ASP A 141 21.07 -0.43 -9.67
N GLY A 142 21.13 0.54 -10.57
CA GLY A 142 21.44 0.38 -11.99
C GLY A 142 22.93 0.23 -12.32
N ARG A 143 23.80 0.15 -11.31
CA ARG A 143 25.28 0.09 -11.47
C ARG A 143 25.87 1.25 -12.28
N CYS A 144 25.27 2.42 -12.21
CA CYS A 144 25.83 3.66 -12.73
C CYS A 144 26.76 4.31 -11.69
N LEU A 145 27.77 5.05 -12.18
CA LEU A 145 28.75 5.77 -11.34
C LEU A 145 28.49 7.26 -11.34
#